data_75e278f831af7f5bcb6453d2c7da0b20
#
_entry.id   75e278f831af7f5bcb6453d2c7da0b20
#
_cell.length_a   1.000
_cell.length_b   1.000
_cell.length_c   1.000
_cell.angle_alpha   90.00
_cell.angle_beta   90.00
_cell.angle_gamma   90.00
#
_symmetry.space_group_name_H-M   'P 1'
#
loop_
_entity.id
_entity.type
_entity.pdbx_description
1 polymer ?
#
loop_
_entity_poly.entity_id
_entity_poly.type
_entity_poly.pdbx_seq_one_letter_code
_entity_poly.pdbx_strand_id
1 'polypeptide(L)'
;LMMPAIWILAISSALMYVSRYAVNSWGVFYLETQKGYSTLDASFIISIGSVCGIIGTMFSGVISDKFFSGRRNAPALIFGLMNVMALCLFLLVPGVHFWVDALSMVLFGTAIGVLLCFLSGLMAVDIAPRNASGAALGIVGIASYIGAGIQDIMSGILIGGHKSIVDGKEIYDFSYINIFWIGAALLSVFFALLVWNVKSKD
;
A
#
# COMPACT_ATOMS: atom_id res chain seq x y z
N LEU A 1 -24.57 7.25 -4.49
CA LEU A 1 -23.41 7.50 -5.35
C LEU A 1 -22.90 8.94 -5.29
N MET A 2 -23.70 9.90 -4.78
CA MET A 2 -23.31 11.32 -4.66
C MET A 2 -22.71 11.67 -3.29
N MET A 3 -22.16 10.71 -2.55
CA MET A 3 -21.51 10.99 -1.27
C MET A 3 -20.01 11.28 -1.51
N PRO A 4 -19.55 12.52 -1.30
CA PRO A 4 -18.12 12.86 -1.53
C PRO A 4 -17.16 11.98 -0.72
N ALA A 5 -17.58 11.54 0.45
CA ALA A 5 -16.79 10.68 1.32
C ALA A 5 -16.39 9.33 0.67
N ILE A 6 -17.29 8.73 -0.14
CA ILE A 6 -16.99 7.48 -0.85
C ILE A 6 -15.91 7.71 -1.92
N TRP A 7 -15.94 8.84 -2.61
CA TRP A 7 -14.92 9.18 -3.62
C TRP A 7 -13.56 9.50 -2.97
N ILE A 8 -13.56 10.20 -1.83
CA ILE A 8 -12.33 10.45 -1.07
C ILE A 8 -11.74 9.12 -0.58
N LEU A 9 -12.57 8.22 -0.05
CA LEU A 9 -12.14 6.89 0.37
C LEU A 9 -11.63 6.06 -0.83
N ALA A 10 -12.28 6.16 -1.99
CA ALA A 10 -11.86 5.49 -3.21
C ALA A 10 -10.47 5.95 -3.67
N ILE A 11 -10.19 7.27 -3.60
CA ILE A 11 -8.86 7.82 -3.88
C ILE A 11 -7.83 7.31 -2.86
N SER A 12 -8.16 7.33 -1.57
CA SER A 12 -7.28 6.80 -0.51
C SER A 12 -6.94 5.34 -0.76
N SER A 13 -7.94 4.51 -1.09
CA SER A 13 -7.74 3.10 -1.40
C SER A 13 -6.92 2.89 -2.68
N ALA A 14 -7.17 3.66 -3.74
CA ALA A 14 -6.39 3.61 -4.97
C ALA A 14 -4.89 3.90 -4.71
N LEU A 15 -4.60 4.93 -3.91
CA LEU A 15 -3.23 5.30 -3.54
C LEU A 15 -2.55 4.24 -2.65
N MET A 16 -3.30 3.59 -1.76
CA MET A 16 -2.81 2.43 -1.00
C MET A 16 -2.48 1.26 -1.94
N TYR A 17 -3.30 1.03 -2.97
CA TYR A 17 -3.02 0.01 -3.99
C TYR A 17 -1.77 0.34 -4.80
N VAL A 18 -1.48 1.61 -5.07
CA VAL A 18 -0.20 2.03 -5.67
C VAL A 18 0.97 1.51 -4.83
N SER A 19 0.99 1.76 -3.52
CA SER A 19 2.08 1.29 -2.65
C SER A 19 2.14 -0.23 -2.55
N ARG A 20 1.00 -0.91 -2.51
CA ARG A 20 0.91 -2.37 -2.47
C ARG A 20 1.51 -3.03 -3.71
N TYR A 21 1.08 -2.58 -4.90
CA TYR A 21 1.53 -3.15 -6.16
C TYR A 21 2.95 -2.73 -6.52
N ALA A 22 3.43 -1.58 -6.03
CA ALA A 22 4.83 -1.19 -6.10
C ALA A 22 5.75 -2.31 -5.61
N VAL A 23 5.50 -2.81 -4.40
CA VAL A 23 6.31 -3.87 -3.81
C VAL A 23 6.01 -5.23 -4.45
N ASN A 24 4.74 -5.55 -4.73
CA ASN A 24 4.37 -6.86 -5.27
C ASN A 24 4.87 -7.08 -6.71
N SER A 25 4.79 -6.06 -7.58
CA SER A 25 5.20 -6.17 -8.97
C SER A 25 6.69 -5.89 -9.18
N TRP A 26 7.25 -4.93 -8.44
CA TRP A 26 8.59 -4.41 -8.69
C TRP A 26 9.59 -4.67 -7.54
N GLY A 27 9.13 -5.19 -6.40
CA GLY A 27 9.98 -5.37 -5.22
C GLY A 27 11.15 -6.32 -5.43
N VAL A 28 10.94 -7.44 -6.13
CA VAL A 28 12.03 -8.38 -6.46
C VAL A 28 13.06 -7.69 -7.36
N PHE A 29 12.60 -7.05 -8.43
CA PHE A 29 13.47 -6.32 -9.35
C PHE A 29 14.25 -5.21 -8.66
N TYR A 30 13.61 -4.48 -7.72
CA TYR A 30 14.28 -3.46 -6.91
C TYR A 30 15.39 -4.07 -6.04
N LEU A 31 15.11 -5.16 -5.35
CA LEU A 31 16.10 -5.83 -4.49
C LEU A 31 17.30 -6.36 -5.28
N GLU A 32 17.06 -6.93 -6.46
CA GLU A 32 18.10 -7.44 -7.33
C GLU A 32 18.99 -6.32 -7.88
N THR A 33 18.36 -5.29 -8.48
CA THR A 33 19.07 -4.27 -9.24
C THR A 33 19.66 -3.18 -8.37
N GLN A 34 18.94 -2.74 -7.33
CA GLN A 34 19.35 -1.63 -6.49
C GLN A 34 20.15 -2.07 -5.27
N LYS A 35 19.78 -3.21 -4.66
CA LYS A 35 20.46 -3.69 -3.45
C LYS A 35 21.45 -4.83 -3.72
N GLY A 36 21.34 -5.55 -4.83
CA GLY A 36 22.27 -6.61 -5.21
C GLY A 36 21.96 -7.99 -4.59
N TYR A 37 20.70 -8.23 -4.22
CA TYR A 37 20.26 -9.55 -3.76
C TYR A 37 20.22 -10.58 -4.90
N SER A 38 20.35 -11.87 -4.55
CA SER A 38 20.00 -12.95 -5.47
C SER A 38 18.47 -12.97 -5.68
N THR A 39 18.02 -13.48 -6.82
CA THR A 39 16.56 -13.66 -7.12
C THR A 39 15.86 -14.48 -6.04
N LEU A 40 16.55 -15.48 -5.48
CA LEU A 40 16.00 -16.33 -4.43
C LEU A 40 15.77 -15.55 -3.13
N ASP A 41 16.79 -14.81 -2.67
CA ASP A 41 16.72 -14.03 -1.43
C ASP A 41 15.70 -12.89 -1.57
N ALA A 42 15.70 -12.20 -2.72
CA ALA A 42 14.74 -11.14 -3.01
C ALA A 42 13.30 -11.67 -2.97
N SER A 43 13.03 -12.80 -3.63
CA SER A 43 11.72 -13.45 -3.64
C SER A 43 11.31 -13.92 -2.25
N PHE A 44 12.25 -14.44 -1.45
CA PHE A 44 12.00 -14.85 -0.07
C PHE A 44 11.59 -13.65 0.79
N ILE A 45 12.32 -12.52 0.71
CA ILE A 45 12.01 -11.28 1.43
C ILE A 45 10.60 -10.78 1.07
N ILE A 46 10.25 -10.71 -0.21
CA ILE A 46 8.91 -10.27 -0.64
C ILE A 46 7.82 -11.23 -0.16
N SER A 47 8.09 -12.54 -0.14
CA SER A 47 7.14 -13.55 0.35
C SER A 47 6.80 -13.38 1.82
N ILE A 48 7.74 -12.92 2.66
CA ILE A 48 7.48 -12.57 4.07
C ILE A 48 6.33 -11.54 4.15
N GLY A 49 6.37 -10.51 3.31
CA GLY A 49 5.31 -9.50 3.24
C GLY A 49 3.94 -10.09 2.90
N SER A 50 3.90 -11.03 1.95
CA SER A 50 2.65 -11.71 1.56
C SER A 50 2.04 -12.52 2.70
N VAL A 51 2.85 -13.30 3.41
CA VAL A 51 2.40 -14.07 4.59
C VAL A 51 1.91 -13.16 5.70
N CYS A 52 2.67 -12.12 6.04
CA CYS A 52 2.27 -11.13 7.04
C CYS A 52 1.01 -10.37 6.63
N GLY A 53 0.79 -10.14 5.33
CA GLY A 53 -0.43 -9.55 4.81
C GLY A 53 -1.67 -10.39 5.07
N ILE A 54 -1.59 -11.70 4.89
CA ILE A 54 -2.67 -12.64 5.22
C ILE A 54 -3.00 -12.55 6.72
N ILE A 55 -1.97 -12.60 7.57
CA ILE A 55 -2.12 -12.47 9.03
C ILE A 55 -2.78 -11.14 9.39
N GLY A 56 -2.28 -10.02 8.84
CA GLY A 56 -2.84 -8.68 9.06
C GLY A 56 -4.32 -8.59 8.67
N THR A 57 -4.70 -9.18 7.53
CA THR A 57 -6.09 -9.22 7.08
C THR A 57 -6.97 -10.03 8.04
N MET A 58 -6.52 -11.21 8.47
CA MET A 58 -7.29 -12.07 9.39
C MET A 58 -7.53 -11.42 10.74
N PHE A 59 -6.54 -10.72 11.28
CA PHE A 59 -6.64 -10.08 12.60
C PHE A 59 -7.17 -8.64 12.58
N SER A 60 -7.40 -8.06 11.41
CA SER A 60 -7.87 -6.66 11.27
C SER A 60 -9.15 -6.37 12.05
N GLY A 61 -10.14 -7.27 11.98
CA GLY A 61 -11.40 -7.16 12.73
C GLY A 61 -11.18 -7.18 14.25
N VAL A 62 -10.39 -8.14 14.73
CA VAL A 62 -10.05 -8.26 16.16
C VAL A 62 -9.31 -7.02 16.66
N ILE A 63 -8.38 -6.50 15.85
CA ILE A 63 -7.64 -5.26 16.16
C ILE A 63 -8.62 -4.10 16.34
N SER A 64 -9.54 -3.91 15.39
CA SER A 64 -10.52 -2.82 15.45
C SER A 64 -11.46 -2.96 16.65
N ASP A 65 -12.01 -4.14 16.88
CA ASP A 65 -13.07 -4.35 17.86
C ASP A 65 -12.51 -4.33 19.29
N LYS A 66 -11.35 -4.98 19.53
CA LYS A 66 -10.77 -5.13 20.85
C LYS A 66 -10.00 -3.89 21.32
N PHE A 67 -9.23 -3.24 20.41
CA PHE A 67 -8.34 -2.14 20.78
C PHE A 67 -8.90 -0.76 20.46
N PHE A 68 -9.86 -0.67 19.52
CA PHE A 68 -10.39 0.62 19.04
C PHE A 68 -11.92 0.73 19.17
N SER A 69 -12.55 -0.16 19.92
CA SER A 69 -14.00 -0.16 20.18
C SER A 69 -14.84 -0.08 18.88
N GLY A 70 -14.42 -0.81 17.86
CA GLY A 70 -15.05 -0.85 16.54
C GLY A 70 -14.80 0.37 15.64
N ARG A 71 -14.00 1.34 16.08
CA ARG A 71 -13.62 2.49 15.25
C ARG A 71 -12.60 2.06 14.19
N ARG A 72 -12.87 2.36 12.92
CA ARG A 72 -12.02 1.98 11.79
C ARG A 72 -10.94 3.01 11.47
N ASN A 73 -11.18 4.28 11.78
CA ASN A 73 -10.31 5.40 11.39
C ASN A 73 -8.96 5.37 12.10
N ALA A 74 -8.96 5.11 13.42
CA ALA A 74 -7.72 5.08 14.20
C ALA A 74 -6.75 3.95 13.75
N PRO A 75 -7.18 2.68 13.62
CA PRO A 75 -6.29 1.67 13.07
C PRO A 75 -5.91 1.93 11.61
N ALA A 76 -6.79 2.48 10.76
CA ALA A 76 -6.41 2.86 9.39
C ALA A 76 -5.27 3.89 9.37
N LEU A 77 -5.29 4.88 10.27
CA LEU A 77 -4.20 5.85 10.40
C LEU A 77 -2.89 5.19 10.87
N ILE A 78 -2.95 4.39 11.94
CA ILE A 78 -1.76 3.76 12.53
C ILE A 78 -1.10 2.82 11.49
N PHE A 79 -1.87 1.96 10.86
CA PHE A 79 -1.35 1.05 9.84
C PHE A 79 -0.99 1.76 8.54
N GLY A 80 -1.64 2.89 8.21
CA GLY A 80 -1.21 3.77 7.12
C GLY A 80 0.17 4.36 7.36
N LEU A 81 0.43 4.90 8.55
CA LEU A 81 1.76 5.40 8.93
C LEU A 81 2.79 4.27 9.01
N MET A 82 2.40 3.10 9.50
CA MET A 82 3.27 1.91 9.50
C MET A 82 3.65 1.49 8.08
N ASN A 83 2.73 1.56 7.11
CA ASN A 83 3.01 1.32 5.70
C ASN A 83 4.05 2.31 5.15
N VAL A 84 3.89 3.61 5.43
CA VAL A 84 4.87 4.64 5.02
C VAL A 84 6.24 4.35 5.63
N MET A 85 6.31 4.08 6.93
CA MET A 85 7.56 3.75 7.62
C MET A 85 8.22 2.50 7.03
N ALA A 86 7.45 1.47 6.74
CA ALA A 86 7.94 0.24 6.13
C ALA A 86 8.53 0.50 4.73
N LEU A 87 7.86 1.31 3.89
CA LEU A 87 8.39 1.71 2.59
C LEU A 87 9.66 2.54 2.72
N CYS A 88 9.72 3.47 3.68
CA CYS A 88 10.95 4.23 3.92
C CYS A 88 12.12 3.32 4.32
N LEU A 89 11.90 2.35 5.21
CA LEU A 89 12.93 1.37 5.57
C LEU A 89 13.35 0.52 4.38
N PHE A 90 12.40 0.08 3.57
CA PHE A 90 12.67 -0.76 2.39
C PHE A 90 13.43 -0.02 1.30
N LEU A 91 13.05 1.22 0.99
CA LEU A 91 13.55 1.97 -0.17
C LEU A 91 14.74 2.87 0.15
N LEU A 92 14.85 3.40 1.36
CA LEU A 92 15.86 4.40 1.70
C LEU A 92 17.11 3.83 2.41
N VAL A 93 17.05 2.59 2.92
CA VAL A 93 18.22 1.93 3.50
C VAL A 93 19.03 1.28 2.38
N PRO A 94 20.24 1.79 2.06
CA PRO A 94 21.03 1.26 0.95
C PRO A 94 21.75 -0.04 1.33
N GLY A 95 22.07 -0.85 0.32
CA GLY A 95 22.88 -2.06 0.47
C GLY A 95 22.09 -3.29 0.93
N VAL A 96 22.81 -4.40 1.10
CA VAL A 96 22.26 -5.70 1.48
C VAL A 96 22.16 -5.80 2.99
N HIS A 97 20.96 -5.61 3.54
CA HIS A 97 20.66 -5.74 4.97
C HIS A 97 19.45 -6.64 5.18
N PHE A 98 19.64 -7.95 5.04
CA PHE A 98 18.56 -8.95 5.06
C PHE A 98 17.55 -8.74 6.18
N TRP A 99 17.99 -8.53 7.42
CA TRP A 99 17.09 -8.37 8.57
C TRP A 99 16.28 -7.06 8.52
N VAL A 100 16.85 -5.99 7.98
CA VAL A 100 16.14 -4.71 7.81
C VAL A 100 15.08 -4.85 6.72
N ASP A 101 15.44 -5.48 5.60
CA ASP A 101 14.52 -5.70 4.49
C ASP A 101 13.41 -6.69 4.88
N ALA A 102 13.74 -7.75 5.61
CA ALA A 102 12.74 -8.68 6.15
C ALA A 102 11.79 -7.99 7.14
N LEU A 103 12.33 -7.17 8.07
CA LEU A 103 11.52 -6.39 9.01
C LEU A 103 10.60 -5.41 8.28
N SER A 104 11.13 -4.72 7.27
CA SER A 104 10.31 -3.81 6.45
C SER A 104 9.15 -4.54 5.79
N MET A 105 9.36 -5.77 5.30
CA MET A 105 8.31 -6.60 4.69
C MET A 105 7.29 -7.13 5.72
N VAL A 106 7.71 -7.44 6.94
CA VAL A 106 6.78 -7.78 8.04
C VAL A 106 5.85 -6.60 8.33
N LEU A 107 6.41 -5.41 8.50
CA LEU A 107 5.64 -4.18 8.77
C LEU A 107 4.74 -3.83 7.58
N PHE A 108 5.29 -3.85 6.38
CA PHE A 108 4.56 -3.57 5.14
C PHE A 108 3.39 -4.53 4.93
N GLY A 109 3.64 -5.82 4.97
CA GLY A 109 2.62 -6.84 4.76
C GLY A 109 1.49 -6.72 5.77
N THR A 110 1.83 -6.64 7.07
CA THR A 110 0.84 -6.47 8.14
C THR A 110 0.01 -5.20 7.93
N ALA A 111 0.67 -4.07 7.61
CA ALA A 111 -0.01 -2.80 7.36
C ALA A 111 -0.97 -2.90 6.18
N ILE A 112 -0.51 -3.39 5.04
CA ILE A 112 -1.33 -3.56 3.83
C ILE A 112 -2.51 -4.51 4.07
N GLY A 113 -2.28 -5.63 4.80
CA GLY A 113 -3.36 -6.57 5.13
C GLY A 113 -4.49 -5.91 5.92
N VAL A 114 -4.17 -5.12 6.93
CA VAL A 114 -5.15 -4.36 7.72
C VAL A 114 -5.82 -3.26 6.90
N LEU A 115 -5.04 -2.50 6.13
CA LEU A 115 -5.56 -1.41 5.29
C LEU A 115 -6.50 -1.91 4.20
N LEU A 116 -6.24 -3.08 3.61
CA LEU A 116 -7.15 -3.72 2.67
C LEU A 116 -8.54 -3.93 3.27
N CYS A 117 -8.62 -4.46 4.49
CA CYS A 117 -9.90 -4.63 5.16
C CYS A 117 -10.59 -3.30 5.43
N PHE A 118 -9.86 -2.28 5.85
CA PHE A 118 -10.48 -1.02 6.26
C PHE A 118 -10.78 -0.11 5.09
N LEU A 119 -9.79 0.29 4.28
CA LEU A 119 -9.97 1.27 3.21
C LEU A 119 -10.76 0.71 2.02
N SER A 120 -10.49 -0.54 1.64
CA SER A 120 -11.16 -1.15 0.49
C SER A 120 -12.48 -1.86 0.83
N GLY A 121 -12.78 -2.03 2.11
CA GLY A 121 -13.94 -2.80 2.57
C GLY A 121 -14.78 -2.09 3.63
N LEU A 122 -14.42 -2.29 4.89
CA LEU A 122 -15.28 -1.94 6.04
C LEU A 122 -15.64 -0.47 6.10
N MET A 123 -14.73 0.46 5.83
CA MET A 123 -15.04 1.89 5.86
C MET A 123 -16.03 2.29 4.75
N ALA A 124 -15.98 1.65 3.59
CA ALA A 124 -16.95 1.89 2.53
C ALA A 124 -18.36 1.46 2.94
N VAL A 125 -18.46 0.32 3.64
CA VAL A 125 -19.76 -0.17 4.17
C VAL A 125 -20.26 0.72 5.31
N ASP A 126 -19.38 1.16 6.21
CA ASP A 126 -19.73 2.00 7.36
C ASP A 126 -20.17 3.42 6.95
N ILE A 127 -19.66 3.95 5.84
CA ILE A 127 -20.00 5.28 5.32
C ILE A 127 -21.28 5.26 4.47
N ALA A 128 -21.48 4.19 3.70
CA ALA A 128 -22.60 4.08 2.77
C ALA A 128 -23.90 3.68 3.48
N PRO A 129 -25.07 4.16 3.02
CA PRO A 129 -26.36 3.62 3.44
C PRO A 129 -26.45 2.13 3.13
N ARG A 130 -27.17 1.36 3.95
CA ARG A 130 -27.29 -0.10 3.82
C ARG A 130 -27.69 -0.59 2.43
N ASN A 131 -28.58 0.13 1.77
CA ASN A 131 -29.05 -0.18 0.41
C ASN A 131 -28.05 0.16 -0.69
N ALA A 132 -26.95 0.88 -0.38
CA ALA A 132 -25.95 1.32 -1.33
C ALA A 132 -24.54 0.76 -1.03
N SER A 133 -24.40 -0.08 0.00
CA SER A 133 -23.09 -0.62 0.43
C SER A 133 -22.36 -1.39 -0.69
N GLY A 134 -23.09 -2.19 -1.46
CA GLY A 134 -22.52 -2.91 -2.61
C GLY A 134 -21.99 -1.98 -3.70
N ALA A 135 -22.71 -0.88 -3.99
CA ALA A 135 -22.27 0.11 -4.96
C ALA A 135 -21.03 0.89 -4.45
N ALA A 136 -20.97 1.21 -3.15
CA ALA A 136 -19.81 1.84 -2.54
C ALA A 136 -18.55 0.95 -2.61
N LEU A 137 -18.68 -0.32 -2.27
CA LEU A 137 -17.61 -1.32 -2.42
C LEU A 137 -17.15 -1.44 -3.88
N GLY A 138 -18.07 -1.43 -4.84
CA GLY A 138 -17.78 -1.47 -6.27
C GLY A 138 -16.94 -0.25 -6.72
N ILE A 139 -17.32 0.96 -6.30
CA ILE A 139 -16.58 2.20 -6.63
C ILE A 139 -15.17 2.14 -6.06
N VAL A 140 -15.03 1.83 -4.77
CA VAL A 140 -13.73 1.74 -4.11
C VAL A 140 -12.87 0.65 -4.75
N GLY A 141 -13.45 -0.52 -5.07
CA GLY A 141 -12.76 -1.62 -5.74
C GLY A 141 -12.24 -1.23 -7.12
N ILE A 142 -13.08 -0.63 -7.98
CA ILE A 142 -12.69 -0.17 -9.31
C ILE A 142 -11.57 0.87 -9.21
N ALA A 143 -11.71 1.88 -8.35
CA ALA A 143 -10.70 2.90 -8.15
C ALA A 143 -9.35 2.29 -7.69
N SER A 144 -9.39 1.31 -6.79
CA SER A 144 -8.21 0.61 -6.28
C SER A 144 -7.43 -0.10 -7.40
N TYR A 145 -8.13 -0.83 -8.27
CA TYR A 145 -7.48 -1.52 -9.40
C TYR A 145 -7.03 -0.57 -10.51
N ILE A 146 -7.72 0.55 -10.71
CA ILE A 146 -7.21 1.63 -11.58
C ILE A 146 -5.90 2.18 -11.01
N GLY A 147 -5.81 2.39 -9.69
CA GLY A 147 -4.58 2.79 -9.02
C GLY A 147 -3.44 1.79 -9.22
N ALA A 148 -3.72 0.49 -9.11
CA ALA A 148 -2.76 -0.58 -9.39
C ALA A 148 -2.24 -0.54 -10.84
N GLY A 149 -3.14 -0.38 -11.81
CA GLY A 149 -2.76 -0.28 -13.23
C GLY A 149 -1.92 0.96 -13.54
N ILE A 150 -2.31 2.11 -13.00
CA ILE A 150 -1.51 3.35 -13.11
C ILE A 150 -0.12 3.15 -12.50
N GLN A 151 -0.04 2.49 -11.34
CA GLN A 151 1.23 2.20 -10.67
C GLN A 151 2.16 1.39 -11.58
N ASP A 152 1.70 0.29 -12.17
CA ASP A 152 2.54 -0.57 -13.01
C ASP A 152 3.05 0.18 -14.24
N ILE A 153 2.18 0.96 -14.90
CA ILE A 153 2.55 1.77 -16.06
C ILE A 153 3.57 2.85 -15.67
N MET A 154 3.29 3.62 -14.63
CA MET A 154 4.17 4.71 -14.17
C MET A 154 5.51 4.18 -13.69
N SER A 155 5.51 3.05 -12.97
CA SER A 155 6.76 2.42 -12.54
C SER A 155 7.62 1.97 -13.72
N GLY A 156 7.00 1.34 -14.72
CA GLY A 156 7.71 0.95 -15.95
C GLY A 156 8.32 2.14 -16.69
N ILE A 157 7.56 3.24 -16.82
CA ILE A 157 8.03 4.48 -17.48
C ILE A 157 9.18 5.12 -16.67
N LEU A 158 9.02 5.26 -15.34
CA LEU A 158 10.01 5.93 -14.50
C LEU A 158 11.31 5.13 -14.41
N ILE A 159 11.24 3.81 -14.25
CA ILE A 159 12.41 2.93 -14.20
C ILE A 159 13.10 2.88 -15.58
N GLY A 160 12.32 2.67 -16.66
CA GLY A 160 12.86 2.58 -18.01
C GLY A 160 13.43 3.90 -18.54
N GLY A 161 12.83 5.04 -18.14
CA GLY A 161 13.27 6.38 -18.55
C GLY A 161 14.54 6.88 -17.85
N HIS A 162 14.91 6.31 -16.71
CA HIS A 162 16.07 6.72 -15.91
C HIS A 162 17.12 5.61 -15.80
N LYS A 163 17.31 4.85 -16.88
CA LYS A 163 18.38 3.87 -17.01
C LYS A 163 19.56 4.45 -17.73
N SER A 164 20.77 4.10 -17.29
CA SER A 164 22.03 4.40 -17.94
C SER A 164 22.80 3.12 -18.23
N ILE A 165 23.64 3.13 -19.28
CA ILE A 165 24.51 2.00 -19.61
C ILE A 165 25.93 2.39 -19.20
N VAL A 166 26.49 1.70 -18.21
CA VAL A 166 27.88 1.89 -17.75
C VAL A 166 28.59 0.55 -17.87
N ASP A 167 29.70 0.52 -18.59
CA ASP A 167 30.49 -0.68 -18.86
C ASP A 167 29.68 -1.88 -19.41
N GLY A 168 28.68 -1.57 -20.27
CA GLY A 168 27.80 -2.59 -20.86
C GLY A 168 26.74 -3.16 -19.92
N LYS A 169 26.61 -2.63 -18.69
CA LYS A 169 25.54 -3.01 -17.73
C LYS A 169 24.49 -1.91 -17.62
N GLU A 170 23.24 -2.29 -17.56
CA GLU A 170 22.13 -1.38 -17.28
C GLU A 170 22.13 -1.04 -15.77
N ILE A 171 22.19 0.25 -15.47
CA ILE A 171 22.06 0.80 -14.11
C ILE A 171 20.76 1.61 -14.09
N TYR A 172 19.91 1.33 -13.10
CA TYR A 172 18.61 1.98 -12.93
C TYR A 172 18.65 2.99 -11.79
N ASP A 173 18.13 4.20 -12.02
CA ASP A 173 17.94 5.19 -10.97
C ASP A 173 16.52 5.09 -10.40
N PHE A 174 16.43 4.65 -9.16
CA PHE A 174 15.16 4.48 -8.46
C PHE A 174 14.69 5.73 -7.68
N SER A 175 15.43 6.84 -7.72
CA SER A 175 15.13 8.03 -6.91
C SER A 175 13.72 8.56 -7.17
N TYR A 176 13.33 8.70 -8.43
CA TYR A 176 12.01 9.22 -8.80
C TYR A 176 10.88 8.27 -8.43
N ILE A 177 11.10 6.97 -8.58
CA ILE A 177 10.08 5.99 -8.27
C ILE A 177 9.90 5.82 -6.76
N ASN A 178 10.95 5.94 -5.98
CA ASN A 178 10.89 5.93 -4.52
C ASN A 178 10.00 7.08 -4.01
N ILE A 179 10.15 8.28 -4.60
CA ILE A 179 9.29 9.44 -4.29
C ILE A 179 7.84 9.14 -4.67
N PHE A 180 7.60 8.51 -5.83
CA PHE A 180 6.25 8.16 -6.28
C PHE A 180 5.58 7.15 -5.33
N TRP A 181 6.27 6.08 -4.94
CA TRP A 181 5.72 5.03 -4.08
C TRP A 181 5.47 5.52 -2.64
N ILE A 182 6.44 6.21 -2.04
CA ILE A 182 6.29 6.78 -0.69
C ILE A 182 5.25 7.91 -0.71
N GLY A 183 5.27 8.76 -1.73
CA GLY A 183 4.31 9.84 -1.90
C GLY A 183 2.86 9.34 -2.00
N ALA A 184 2.64 8.26 -2.75
CA ALA A 184 1.32 7.63 -2.84
C ALA A 184 0.85 7.09 -1.48
N ALA A 185 1.74 6.45 -0.71
CA ALA A 185 1.41 5.96 0.63
C ALA A 185 1.05 7.12 1.59
N LEU A 186 1.80 8.22 1.56
CA LEU A 186 1.51 9.42 2.36
C LEU A 186 0.18 10.06 1.97
N LEU A 187 -0.08 10.22 0.67
CA LEU A 187 -1.35 10.75 0.17
C LEU A 187 -2.53 9.84 0.53
N SER A 188 -2.35 8.51 0.52
CA SER A 188 -3.39 7.57 0.96
C SER A 188 -3.79 7.86 2.41
N VAL A 189 -2.82 8.03 3.31
CA VAL A 189 -3.07 8.39 4.72
C VAL A 189 -3.78 9.73 4.83
N PHE A 190 -3.33 10.73 4.06
CA PHE A 190 -3.95 12.06 4.05
C PHE A 190 -5.43 11.99 3.64
N PHE A 191 -5.76 11.31 2.55
CA PHE A 191 -7.15 11.15 2.11
C PHE A 191 -7.99 10.31 3.10
N ALA A 192 -7.41 9.31 3.76
CA ALA A 192 -8.09 8.56 4.82
C ALA A 192 -8.46 9.47 6.00
N LEU A 193 -7.60 10.44 6.35
CA LEU A 193 -7.89 11.43 7.40
C LEU A 193 -9.07 12.36 7.05
N LEU A 194 -9.27 12.68 5.78
CA LEU A 194 -10.39 13.55 5.37
C LEU A 194 -11.76 12.91 5.62
N VAL A 195 -11.84 11.59 5.68
CA VAL A 195 -13.09 10.85 6.00
C VAL A 195 -13.21 10.48 7.46
N TRP A 196 -12.33 11.00 8.34
CA TRP A 196 -12.24 10.64 9.76
C TRP A 196 -13.55 10.78 10.54
N ASN A 197 -14.29 11.87 10.30
CA ASN A 197 -15.50 12.20 11.05
C ASN A 197 -16.80 11.88 10.29
N VAL A 198 -16.69 11.21 9.14
CA VAL A 198 -17.88 10.87 8.35
C VAL A 198 -18.62 9.72 9.02
N LYS A 199 -19.88 9.97 9.37
CA LYS A 199 -20.81 8.97 9.90
C LYS A 199 -21.77 8.53 8.81
N SER A 200 -22.22 7.27 8.87
CA SER A 200 -23.34 6.79 8.06
C SER A 200 -24.54 7.72 8.23
N LYS A 201 -25.19 8.05 7.12
CA LYS A 201 -26.55 8.59 7.16
C LYS A 201 -27.48 7.39 7.10
N ASP A 202 -28.01 7.02 8.28
CA ASP A 202 -29.14 6.09 8.36
C ASP A 202 -30.37 6.69 7.69
#